data_9d648908d20ee5401e89665fa180e961
#
_entry.id   9d648908d20ee5401e89665fa180e961
#
_cell.length_a   1.000
_cell.length_b   1.000
_cell.length_c   1.000
_cell.angle_alpha   90.00
_cell.angle_beta   90.00
_cell.angle_gamma   90.00
#
_symmetry.space_group_name_H-M   'P 1'
#
loop_
_entity.id
_entity.type
_entity.pdbx_description
1 polymer ?
#
loop_
_entity_poly.entity_id
_entity_poly.type
_entity_poly.pdbx_seq_one_letter_code
_entity_poly.pdbx_strand_id
1 'polypeptide(L)'
;DLCVQALNTYAPHGDYPGATVTDIASVKSLPLRQVLESGADASRYVGSHPMAGREKSGPVAARGELFQARPWIICEHEAARTECVKLVRALAVELGAIVTALSASEHDETVALISHVPQAVSSLLATRLQHTPLYALSLAGQGLRDTVRIAGSDPRLWVQIFAANAEPMVRTLYGMRQDLDRLIATLENPTAPGARLDLAQLMSEGNAGVSRIPGKHGTAP
;
A
#
# COMPACT_ATOMS: atom_id res chain seq x y z
N ASP A 1 -20.17 3.32 3.73
CA ASP A 1 -19.53 4.02 3.17
C ASP A 1 -19.57 5.56 3.29
N LEU A 2 -18.45 6.10 3.94
CA LEU A 2 -18.31 7.53 4.21
C LEU A 2 -18.29 8.38 2.94
N CYS A 3 -17.76 7.85 1.82
CA CYS A 3 -17.72 8.59 0.56
C CYS A 3 -19.12 8.82 -0.01
N VAL A 4 -19.97 7.80 0.02
CA VAL A 4 -21.37 7.88 -0.41
C VAL A 4 -22.15 8.83 0.49
N GLN A 5 -21.96 8.74 1.81
CA GLN A 5 -22.59 9.67 2.75
C GLN A 5 -22.16 11.12 2.49
N ALA A 6 -20.88 11.36 2.27
CA ALA A 6 -20.37 12.71 1.97
C ALA A 6 -20.95 13.24 0.65
N LEU A 7 -20.99 12.43 -0.41
CA LEU A 7 -21.60 12.83 -1.68
C LEU A 7 -23.08 13.18 -1.51
N ASN A 8 -23.85 12.36 -0.82
CA ASN A 8 -25.26 12.60 -0.59
C ASN A 8 -25.52 13.82 0.31
N THR A 9 -24.61 14.11 1.23
CA THR A 9 -24.76 15.23 2.16
C THR A 9 -24.37 16.57 1.52
N TYR A 10 -23.26 16.59 0.78
CA TYR A 10 -22.64 17.87 0.36
C TYR A 10 -22.76 18.16 -1.13
N ALA A 11 -22.96 17.16 -1.99
CA ALA A 11 -22.91 17.39 -3.43
C ALA A 11 -24.20 17.95 -4.03
N PRO A 12 -25.43 17.52 -3.66
CA PRO A 12 -26.65 17.96 -4.37
C PRO A 12 -27.39 19.11 -3.68
N HIS A 13 -27.48 19.17 -2.37
CA HIS A 13 -28.46 19.98 -1.64
C HIS A 13 -27.97 20.63 -0.34
N GLY A 14 -26.68 20.52 0.00
CA GLY A 14 -26.14 21.06 1.22
C GLY A 14 -25.74 22.53 1.13
N ASP A 15 -25.21 23.07 2.20
CA ASP A 15 -24.66 24.44 2.29
C ASP A 15 -23.47 24.66 1.30
N TYR A 16 -23.03 23.61 0.62
CA TYR A 16 -21.94 23.63 -0.36
C TYR A 16 -22.34 22.96 -1.68
N PRO A 17 -23.32 23.52 -2.44
CA PRO A 17 -23.70 22.98 -3.72
C PRO A 17 -22.48 23.03 -4.66
N GLY A 18 -22.05 21.87 -5.10
CA GLY A 18 -20.86 21.75 -5.97
C GLY A 18 -19.58 21.30 -5.29
N ALA A 19 -19.63 20.87 -4.04
CA ALA A 19 -18.46 20.31 -3.36
C ALA A 19 -17.87 19.09 -4.12
N THR A 20 -16.56 19.04 -4.18
CA THR A 20 -15.81 17.86 -4.62
C THR A 20 -15.52 16.97 -3.41
N VAL A 21 -15.80 15.68 -3.54
CA VAL A 21 -15.50 14.68 -2.51
C VAL A 21 -14.28 13.88 -2.93
N THR A 22 -13.30 13.79 -2.05
CA THR A 22 -12.15 12.91 -2.20
C THR A 22 -11.95 12.08 -0.95
N ASP A 23 -11.41 10.90 -1.09
CA ASP A 23 -10.97 10.05 0.01
C ASP A 23 -9.44 9.92 0.03
N ILE A 24 -8.91 9.52 1.17
CA ILE A 24 -7.49 9.25 1.37
C ILE A 24 -7.24 7.80 1.81
N ALA A 25 -8.17 6.90 1.47
CA ALA A 25 -8.09 5.50 1.85
C ALA A 25 -6.92 4.78 1.16
N SER A 26 -6.50 3.67 1.75
CA SER A 26 -5.39 2.85 1.24
C SER A 26 -5.78 1.95 0.06
N VAL A 27 -7.06 1.92 -0.32
CA VAL A 27 -7.60 1.17 -1.47
C VAL A 27 -8.50 2.09 -2.29
N LYS A 28 -8.62 1.85 -3.60
CA LYS A 28 -9.36 2.73 -4.50
C LYS A 28 -10.52 2.04 -5.22
N SER A 29 -10.38 0.77 -5.61
CA SER A 29 -11.42 0.06 -6.36
C SER A 29 -12.71 -0.13 -5.56
N LEU A 30 -12.60 -0.47 -4.27
CA LEU A 30 -13.77 -0.66 -3.42
C LEU A 30 -14.55 0.66 -3.20
N PRO A 31 -13.95 1.77 -2.76
CA PRO A 31 -14.67 3.04 -2.61
C PRO A 31 -15.30 3.53 -3.92
N LEU A 32 -14.59 3.47 -5.04
CA LEU A 32 -15.10 3.86 -6.34
C LEU A 32 -16.33 3.03 -6.73
N ARG A 33 -16.26 1.71 -6.62
CA ARG A 33 -17.38 0.82 -6.91
C ARG A 33 -18.61 1.17 -6.05
N GLN A 34 -18.42 1.38 -4.77
CA GLN A 34 -19.50 1.75 -3.84
C GLN A 34 -20.15 3.08 -4.23
N VAL A 35 -19.36 4.07 -4.63
CA VAL A 35 -19.88 5.35 -5.14
C VAL A 35 -20.70 5.14 -6.41
N LEU A 36 -20.18 4.41 -7.40
CA LEU A 36 -20.87 4.17 -8.67
C LEU A 36 -22.18 3.38 -8.50
N GLU A 37 -22.22 2.41 -7.59
CA GLU A 37 -23.38 1.58 -7.31
C GLU A 37 -24.44 2.27 -6.43
N SER A 38 -24.07 3.33 -5.72
CA SER A 38 -24.95 3.99 -4.75
C SER A 38 -26.03 4.89 -5.36
N GLY A 39 -25.88 5.27 -6.64
CA GLY A 39 -26.71 6.29 -7.29
C GLY A 39 -26.39 7.74 -6.90
N ALA A 40 -25.36 7.98 -6.06
CA ALA A 40 -24.86 9.31 -5.76
C ALA A 40 -24.20 9.96 -6.99
N ASP A 41 -24.03 11.30 -6.98
CA ASP A 41 -23.36 12.01 -8.08
C ASP A 41 -21.84 11.70 -8.11
N ALA A 42 -21.50 10.56 -8.70
CA ALA A 42 -20.13 10.11 -8.87
C ALA A 42 -19.26 11.11 -9.63
N SER A 43 -19.84 12.03 -10.41
CA SER A 43 -19.08 13.03 -11.17
C SER A 43 -18.27 13.97 -10.28
N ARG A 44 -18.61 14.07 -9.00
CA ARG A 44 -17.95 14.90 -8.00
C ARG A 44 -17.00 14.13 -7.08
N TYR A 45 -16.88 12.83 -7.27
CA TYR A 45 -15.95 12.01 -6.51
C TYR A 45 -14.62 11.85 -7.25
N VAL A 46 -13.52 11.98 -6.51
CA VAL A 46 -12.16 11.72 -7.01
C VAL A 46 -11.41 10.91 -5.96
N GLY A 47 -11.19 9.65 -6.21
CA GLY A 47 -10.38 8.81 -5.31
C GLY A 47 -8.95 9.30 -5.23
N SER A 48 -8.38 9.39 -4.03
CA SER A 48 -6.97 9.72 -3.86
C SER A 48 -6.29 8.95 -2.74
N HIS A 49 -4.97 8.89 -2.75
CA HIS A 49 -4.20 8.22 -1.71
C HIS A 49 -2.83 8.89 -1.52
N PRO A 50 -2.62 9.68 -0.47
CA PRO A 50 -1.31 10.16 -0.09
C PRO A 50 -0.49 9.01 0.50
N MET A 51 0.63 8.65 -0.13
CA MET A 51 1.56 7.61 0.33
C MET A 51 2.47 8.15 1.44
N ALA A 52 1.87 8.65 2.52
CA ALA A 52 2.54 9.36 3.61
C ALA A 52 2.23 8.77 4.99
N GLY A 53 1.67 7.56 5.04
CA GLY A 53 1.33 6.86 6.27
C GLY A 53 2.53 6.59 7.17
N ARG A 54 2.30 6.57 8.48
CA ARG A 54 3.26 6.19 9.51
C ARG A 54 2.66 5.16 10.44
N GLU A 55 3.52 4.46 11.17
CA GLU A 55 3.12 3.48 12.20
C GLU A 55 2.42 4.13 13.42
N LYS A 56 2.54 5.46 13.58
CA LYS A 56 1.89 6.23 14.64
C LYS A 56 0.63 6.91 14.11
N SER A 57 -0.45 6.85 14.88
CA SER A 57 -1.75 7.42 14.55
C SER A 57 -2.18 8.48 15.58
N GLY A 58 -3.23 9.23 15.23
CA GLY A 58 -3.85 10.24 16.07
C GLY A 58 -3.23 11.64 15.96
N PRO A 59 -3.90 12.65 16.56
CA PRO A 59 -3.53 14.06 16.40
C PRO A 59 -2.11 14.40 16.88
N VAL A 60 -1.62 13.68 17.89
CA VAL A 60 -0.26 13.87 18.45
C VAL A 60 0.83 13.48 17.45
N ALA A 61 0.51 12.64 16.48
CA ALA A 61 1.44 12.22 15.44
C ALA A 61 1.41 13.14 14.19
N ALA A 62 0.51 14.11 14.14
CA ALA A 62 0.38 15.03 13.02
C ALA A 62 1.63 15.91 12.84
N ARG A 63 2.00 16.13 11.58
CA ARG A 63 3.10 17.01 11.19
C ARG A 63 2.69 17.84 9.97
N GLY A 64 3.03 19.12 9.93
CA GLY A 64 2.70 19.99 8.82
C GLY A 64 3.33 19.58 7.49
N GLU A 65 4.54 18.99 7.56
CA GLU A 65 5.30 18.52 6.40
C GLU A 65 5.00 17.06 5.99
N LEU A 66 3.92 16.45 6.50
CA LEU A 66 3.62 15.01 6.31
C LEU A 66 3.59 14.60 4.83
N PHE A 67 3.06 15.46 3.97
CA PHE A 67 2.87 15.17 2.55
C PHE A 67 4.02 15.69 1.67
N GLN A 68 4.93 16.48 2.23
CA GLN A 68 5.99 17.14 1.46
C GLN A 68 6.91 16.11 0.80
N ALA A 69 7.09 16.23 -0.51
CA ALA A 69 7.84 15.30 -1.37
C ALA A 69 7.37 13.83 -1.29
N ARG A 70 6.10 13.60 -0.86
CA ARG A 70 5.53 12.25 -0.84
C ARG A 70 4.66 12.02 -2.07
N PRO A 71 4.65 10.79 -2.61
CA PRO A 71 3.71 10.46 -3.67
C PRO A 71 2.26 10.64 -3.19
N TRP A 72 1.44 11.27 -4.01
CA TRP A 72 -0.01 11.34 -3.82
C TRP A 72 -0.68 10.84 -5.08
N ILE A 73 -1.31 9.68 -4.98
CA ILE A 73 -1.97 9.04 -6.12
C ILE A 73 -3.37 9.63 -6.25
N ILE A 74 -3.74 10.01 -7.47
CA ILE A 74 -5.10 10.43 -7.83
C ILE A 74 -5.66 9.43 -8.81
N CYS A 75 -6.81 8.84 -8.48
CA CYS A 75 -7.49 7.86 -9.30
C CYS A 75 -8.67 8.49 -10.02
N GLU A 76 -8.44 8.82 -11.27
CA GLU A 76 -9.47 9.36 -12.16
C GLU A 76 -10.37 8.22 -12.65
N HIS A 77 -11.65 8.53 -12.87
CA HIS A 77 -12.61 7.62 -13.50
C HIS A 77 -13.48 8.37 -14.51
N GLU A 78 -14.10 7.64 -15.43
CA GLU A 78 -14.80 8.22 -16.61
C GLU A 78 -15.90 9.23 -16.25
N ALA A 79 -16.59 9.01 -15.13
CA ALA A 79 -17.65 9.91 -14.70
C ALA A 79 -17.13 11.17 -13.98
N ALA A 80 -15.85 11.22 -13.56
CA ALA A 80 -15.31 12.34 -12.78
C ALA A 80 -15.24 13.63 -13.62
N ARG A 81 -15.72 14.74 -13.07
CA ARG A 81 -15.56 16.05 -13.71
C ARG A 81 -14.10 16.50 -13.67
N THR A 82 -13.64 17.02 -14.79
CA THR A 82 -12.27 17.54 -14.91
C THR A 82 -11.93 18.61 -13.88
N GLU A 83 -12.89 19.47 -13.53
CA GLU A 83 -12.68 20.50 -12.50
C GLU A 83 -12.49 19.89 -11.10
N CYS A 84 -13.17 18.78 -10.76
CA CYS A 84 -13.00 18.08 -9.51
C CYS A 84 -11.60 17.44 -9.43
N VAL A 85 -11.17 16.78 -10.50
CA VAL A 85 -9.81 16.21 -10.60
C VAL A 85 -8.75 17.29 -10.46
N LYS A 86 -8.90 18.43 -11.16
CA LYS A 86 -7.98 19.57 -11.04
C LYS A 86 -7.92 20.13 -9.62
N LEU A 87 -9.06 20.19 -8.92
CA LEU A 87 -9.11 20.70 -7.54
C LEU A 87 -8.34 19.77 -6.58
N VAL A 88 -8.56 18.45 -6.66
CA VAL A 88 -7.84 17.48 -5.80
C VAL A 88 -6.34 17.48 -6.13
N ARG A 89 -5.98 17.61 -7.40
CA ARG A 89 -4.58 17.73 -7.82
C ARG A 89 -3.95 19.01 -7.27
N ALA A 90 -4.63 20.14 -7.35
CA ALA A 90 -4.14 21.41 -6.81
C ALA A 90 -3.92 21.32 -5.30
N LEU A 91 -4.86 20.73 -4.55
CA LEU A 91 -4.71 20.48 -3.12
C LEU A 91 -3.45 19.67 -2.80
N ALA A 92 -3.22 18.56 -3.51
CA ALA A 92 -2.06 17.70 -3.28
C ALA A 92 -0.74 18.46 -3.56
N VAL A 93 -0.69 19.24 -4.65
CA VAL A 93 0.49 20.04 -5.02
C VAL A 93 0.73 21.16 -4.00
N GLU A 94 -0.31 21.84 -3.52
CA GLU A 94 -0.21 22.90 -2.52
C GLU A 94 0.32 22.37 -1.17
N LEU A 95 0.00 21.12 -0.83
CA LEU A 95 0.55 20.41 0.32
C LEU A 95 1.98 19.88 0.09
N GLY A 96 2.59 20.16 -1.08
CA GLY A 96 3.95 19.77 -1.41
C GLY A 96 4.13 18.33 -1.85
N ALA A 97 3.04 17.63 -2.18
CA ALA A 97 3.10 16.23 -2.63
C ALA A 97 3.47 16.12 -4.12
N ILE A 98 4.01 14.96 -4.49
CA ILE A 98 4.30 14.58 -5.88
C ILE A 98 3.12 13.79 -6.42
N VAL A 99 2.35 14.38 -7.33
CA VAL A 99 1.13 13.77 -7.84
C VAL A 99 1.42 12.75 -8.93
N THR A 100 0.82 11.56 -8.79
CA THR A 100 0.82 10.49 -9.80
C THR A 100 -0.62 10.11 -10.12
N ALA A 101 -0.96 9.97 -11.39
CA ALA A 101 -2.28 9.49 -11.82
C ALA A 101 -2.22 7.97 -12.11
N LEU A 102 -3.18 7.23 -11.57
CA LEU A 102 -3.40 5.80 -11.84
C LEU A 102 -4.91 5.55 -11.93
N SER A 103 -5.33 4.50 -12.60
CA SER A 103 -6.67 3.97 -12.40
C SER A 103 -6.80 3.34 -11.01
N ALA A 104 -8.03 3.15 -10.52
CA ALA A 104 -8.27 2.52 -9.23
C ALA A 104 -7.71 1.08 -9.19
N SER A 105 -7.81 0.33 -10.29
CA SER A 105 -7.27 -1.03 -10.40
C SER A 105 -5.74 -1.03 -10.38
N GLU A 106 -5.09 -0.19 -11.19
CA GLU A 106 -3.62 -0.07 -11.21
C GLU A 106 -3.07 0.36 -9.85
N HIS A 107 -3.78 1.27 -9.15
CA HIS A 107 -3.45 1.64 -7.78
C HIS A 107 -3.46 0.42 -6.86
N ASP A 108 -4.57 -0.34 -6.85
CA ASP A 108 -4.76 -1.44 -5.91
C ASP A 108 -3.78 -2.60 -6.20
N GLU A 109 -3.45 -2.87 -7.46
CA GLU A 109 -2.39 -3.81 -7.85
C GLU A 109 -1.01 -3.32 -7.40
N THR A 110 -0.71 -2.05 -7.60
CA THR A 110 0.56 -1.45 -7.20
C THR A 110 0.75 -1.54 -5.68
N VAL A 111 -0.24 -1.07 -4.90
CA VAL A 111 -0.09 -1.06 -3.43
C VAL A 111 -0.17 -2.47 -2.83
N ALA A 112 -0.78 -3.44 -3.51
CA ALA A 112 -0.70 -4.84 -3.10
C ALA A 112 0.77 -5.29 -3.02
N LEU A 113 1.57 -5.00 -4.05
CA LEU A 113 2.98 -5.39 -4.12
C LEU A 113 3.87 -4.55 -3.20
N ILE A 114 3.72 -3.21 -3.20
CA ILE A 114 4.69 -2.32 -2.53
C ILE A 114 4.36 -2.02 -1.07
N SER A 115 3.17 -2.38 -0.58
CA SER A 115 2.68 -2.03 0.76
C SER A 115 1.99 -3.20 1.47
N HIS A 116 0.92 -3.76 0.87
CA HIS A 116 0.05 -4.69 1.59
C HIS A 116 0.71 -6.07 1.78
N VAL A 117 1.32 -6.61 0.74
CA VAL A 117 2.05 -7.89 0.83
C VAL A 117 3.30 -7.76 1.71
N PRO A 118 4.13 -6.72 1.63
CA PRO A 118 5.19 -6.48 2.62
C PRO A 118 4.71 -6.50 4.07
N GLN A 119 3.59 -5.86 4.37
CA GLN A 119 2.98 -5.90 5.71
C GLN A 119 2.58 -7.33 6.10
N ALA A 120 1.92 -8.07 5.20
CA ALA A 120 1.52 -9.45 5.45
C ALA A 120 2.72 -10.36 5.73
N VAL A 121 3.77 -10.26 4.92
CA VAL A 121 5.01 -11.06 5.05
C VAL A 121 5.74 -10.72 6.35
N SER A 122 5.85 -9.44 6.67
CA SER A 122 6.40 -8.98 7.95
C SER A 122 5.64 -9.58 9.14
N SER A 123 4.31 -9.56 9.09
CA SER A 123 3.45 -10.14 10.12
C SER A 123 3.60 -11.66 10.21
N LEU A 124 3.65 -12.37 9.07
CA LEU A 124 3.87 -13.82 9.04
C LEU A 124 5.22 -14.21 9.64
N LEU A 125 6.29 -13.46 9.36
CA LEU A 125 7.59 -13.68 9.99
C LEU A 125 7.52 -13.41 11.50
N ALA A 126 6.90 -12.31 11.91
CA ALA A 126 6.75 -11.94 13.31
C ALA A 126 5.98 -12.99 14.12
N THR A 127 4.99 -13.70 13.53
CA THR A 127 4.29 -14.78 14.24
C THR A 127 5.23 -15.93 14.66
N ARG A 128 6.33 -16.15 13.94
CA ARG A 128 7.34 -17.16 14.32
C ARG A 128 8.07 -16.79 15.61
N LEU A 129 8.11 -15.51 15.97
CA LEU A 129 8.78 -15.02 17.15
C LEU A 129 7.94 -15.19 18.44
N GLN A 130 6.65 -15.41 18.32
CA GLN A 130 5.71 -15.43 19.45
C GLN A 130 6.09 -16.45 20.55
N HIS A 131 6.63 -17.59 20.16
CA HIS A 131 7.02 -18.66 21.08
C HIS A 131 8.54 -18.87 21.14
N THR A 132 9.31 -17.92 20.59
CA THR A 132 10.77 -17.98 20.60
C THR A 132 11.31 -17.60 21.99
N PRO A 133 12.20 -18.38 22.59
CA PRO A 133 12.77 -18.08 23.90
C PRO A 133 13.47 -16.73 23.95
N LEU A 134 13.41 -16.02 25.08
CA LEU A 134 13.97 -14.67 25.22
C LEU A 134 15.47 -14.62 24.95
N TYR A 135 16.23 -15.67 25.33
CA TYR A 135 17.66 -15.71 25.03
C TYR A 135 17.96 -15.70 23.52
N ALA A 136 17.11 -16.37 22.71
CA ALA A 136 17.26 -16.35 21.27
C ALA A 136 16.84 -14.99 20.67
N LEU A 137 15.78 -14.39 21.19
CA LEU A 137 15.36 -13.05 20.79
C LEU A 137 16.40 -11.97 21.15
N SER A 138 17.17 -12.15 22.23
CA SER A 138 18.25 -11.21 22.60
C SER A 138 19.38 -11.15 21.58
N LEU A 139 19.51 -12.18 20.74
CA LEU A 139 20.49 -12.24 19.65
C LEU A 139 20.00 -11.59 18.35
N ALA A 140 18.76 -11.06 18.33
CA ALA A 140 18.21 -10.45 17.15
C ALA A 140 19.01 -9.24 16.69
N GLY A 141 19.56 -9.32 15.47
CA GLY A 141 20.27 -8.23 14.81
C GLY A 141 19.31 -7.24 14.11
N GLN A 142 19.91 -6.22 13.50
CA GLN A 142 19.15 -5.16 12.81
C GLN A 142 18.30 -5.70 11.65
N GLY A 143 18.82 -6.68 10.91
CA GLY A 143 18.08 -7.28 9.78
C GLY A 143 16.71 -7.83 10.18
N LEU A 144 16.61 -8.59 11.29
CA LEU A 144 15.32 -9.06 11.79
C LEU A 144 14.43 -7.88 12.21
N ARG A 145 14.97 -6.91 12.96
CA ARG A 145 14.22 -5.74 13.46
C ARG A 145 13.62 -4.94 12.31
N ASP A 146 14.39 -4.69 11.25
CA ASP A 146 13.92 -3.96 10.08
C ASP A 146 12.82 -4.72 9.35
N THR A 147 12.98 -6.04 9.17
CA THR A 147 12.02 -6.88 8.47
C THR A 147 10.67 -6.97 9.19
N VAL A 148 10.68 -7.08 10.54
CA VAL A 148 9.43 -7.22 11.32
C VAL A 148 8.89 -5.89 11.85
N ARG A 149 9.54 -4.76 11.62
CA ARG A 149 9.18 -3.45 12.18
C ARG A 149 7.73 -3.07 11.88
N ILE A 150 7.30 -3.25 10.64
CA ILE A 150 5.95 -2.86 10.23
C ILE A 150 4.86 -3.77 10.79
N ALA A 151 5.19 -5.00 11.20
CA ALA A 151 4.23 -5.91 11.86
C ALA A 151 3.67 -5.35 13.18
N GLY A 152 4.32 -4.33 13.78
CA GLY A 152 3.83 -3.63 14.97
C GLY A 152 2.70 -2.62 14.72
N SER A 153 2.19 -2.51 13.49
CA SER A 153 1.07 -1.62 13.13
C SER A 153 -0.27 -2.10 13.69
N ASP A 154 -1.27 -1.19 13.79
CA ASP A 154 -2.62 -1.54 14.29
C ASP A 154 -3.29 -2.62 13.43
N PRO A 155 -3.59 -3.80 13.97
CA PRO A 155 -4.21 -4.89 13.20
C PRO A 155 -5.59 -4.54 12.64
N ARG A 156 -6.35 -3.68 13.31
CA ARG A 156 -7.72 -3.29 12.89
C ARG A 156 -7.70 -2.57 11.55
N LEU A 157 -6.69 -1.72 11.33
CA LEU A 157 -6.49 -1.03 10.06
C LEU A 157 -6.17 -2.04 8.95
N TRP A 158 -5.23 -2.95 9.21
CA TRP A 158 -4.75 -3.90 8.21
C TRP A 158 -5.75 -4.96 7.81
N VAL A 159 -6.62 -5.40 8.75
CA VAL A 159 -7.74 -6.30 8.42
C VAL A 159 -8.67 -5.67 7.38
N GLN A 160 -8.98 -4.38 7.51
CA GLN A 160 -9.82 -3.67 6.55
C GLN A 160 -9.13 -3.53 5.18
N ILE A 161 -7.85 -3.15 5.17
CA ILE A 161 -7.06 -3.01 3.94
C ILE A 161 -6.96 -4.35 3.20
N PHE A 162 -6.62 -5.43 3.90
CA PHE A 162 -6.47 -6.75 3.29
C PHE A 162 -7.79 -7.28 2.73
N ALA A 163 -8.89 -7.11 3.46
CA ALA A 163 -10.21 -7.50 2.97
C ALA A 163 -10.63 -6.71 1.72
N ALA A 164 -10.32 -5.41 1.69
CA ALA A 164 -10.70 -4.53 0.59
C ALA A 164 -9.83 -4.71 -0.67
N ASN A 165 -8.57 -5.19 -0.52
CA ASN A 165 -7.62 -5.43 -1.61
C ASN A 165 -7.22 -6.92 -1.75
N ALA A 166 -8.12 -7.83 -1.38
CA ALA A 166 -7.81 -9.25 -1.27
C ALA A 166 -7.33 -9.87 -2.60
N GLU A 167 -8.00 -9.58 -3.70
CA GLU A 167 -7.70 -10.21 -5.00
C GLU A 167 -6.29 -9.86 -5.53
N PRO A 168 -5.84 -8.59 -5.61
CA PRO A 168 -4.48 -8.25 -5.98
C PRO A 168 -3.42 -8.84 -5.03
N MET A 169 -3.71 -8.84 -3.72
CA MET A 169 -2.81 -9.46 -2.74
C MET A 169 -2.65 -10.95 -2.94
N VAL A 170 -3.74 -11.68 -3.20
CA VAL A 170 -3.72 -13.13 -3.43
C VAL A 170 -2.87 -13.47 -4.65
N ARG A 171 -2.99 -12.71 -5.75
CA ARG A 171 -2.14 -12.92 -6.94
C ARG A 171 -0.65 -12.78 -6.60
N THR A 172 -0.28 -11.73 -5.88
CA THR A 172 1.12 -11.49 -5.47
C THR A 172 1.63 -12.56 -4.50
N LEU A 173 0.81 -12.97 -3.53
CA LEU A 173 1.16 -14.00 -2.56
C LEU A 173 1.33 -15.38 -3.20
N TYR A 174 0.57 -15.71 -4.23
CA TYR A 174 0.79 -16.96 -4.98
C TYR A 174 2.16 -16.98 -5.68
N GLY A 175 2.60 -15.87 -6.26
CA GLY A 175 3.96 -15.75 -6.81
C GLY A 175 5.02 -15.98 -5.72
N MET A 176 4.91 -15.26 -4.60
CA MET A 176 5.83 -15.43 -3.47
C MET A 176 5.81 -16.86 -2.89
N ARG A 177 4.66 -17.51 -2.87
CA ARG A 177 4.57 -18.92 -2.44
C ARG A 177 5.36 -19.83 -3.37
N GLN A 178 5.29 -19.62 -4.68
CA GLN A 178 6.09 -20.41 -5.63
C GLN A 178 7.59 -20.22 -5.39
N ASP A 179 8.04 -18.98 -5.13
CA ASP A 179 9.44 -18.70 -4.80
C ASP A 179 9.84 -19.35 -3.47
N LEU A 180 8.97 -19.34 -2.47
CA LEU A 180 9.20 -19.99 -1.18
C LEU A 180 9.27 -21.52 -1.33
N ASP A 181 8.36 -22.12 -2.09
CA ASP A 181 8.35 -23.57 -2.37
C ASP A 181 9.65 -23.98 -3.10
N ARG A 182 10.12 -23.18 -4.07
CA ARG A 182 11.42 -23.37 -4.74
C ARG A 182 12.59 -23.31 -3.76
N LEU A 183 12.61 -22.32 -2.88
CA LEU A 183 13.64 -22.18 -1.84
C LEU A 183 13.65 -23.38 -0.90
N ILE A 184 12.48 -23.83 -0.43
CA ILE A 184 12.34 -24.99 0.47
C ILE A 184 12.88 -26.25 -0.21
N ALA A 185 12.43 -26.54 -1.44
CA ALA A 185 12.87 -27.72 -2.18
C ALA A 185 14.41 -27.76 -2.37
N THR A 186 15.02 -26.61 -2.62
CA THR A 186 16.48 -26.50 -2.76
C THR A 186 17.19 -26.72 -1.43
N LEU A 187 16.63 -26.21 -0.32
CA LEU A 187 17.20 -26.38 1.02
C LEU A 187 17.01 -27.78 1.61
N GLU A 188 16.01 -28.53 1.18
CA GLU A 188 15.81 -29.95 1.56
C GLU A 188 16.94 -30.83 1.01
N ASN A 189 17.56 -30.47 -0.12
CA ASN A 189 18.70 -31.20 -0.68
C ASN A 189 19.83 -30.24 -1.17
N PRO A 190 20.54 -29.56 -0.24
CA PRO A 190 21.47 -28.48 -0.56
C PRO A 190 22.77 -28.95 -1.23
N THR A 191 23.01 -30.26 -1.25
CA THR A 191 24.17 -30.90 -1.89
C THR A 191 23.87 -31.47 -3.27
N ALA A 192 22.61 -31.43 -3.71
CA ALA A 192 22.23 -31.87 -5.03
C ALA A 192 22.95 -31.08 -6.14
N PRO A 193 23.23 -31.72 -7.29
CA PRO A 193 23.76 -30.99 -8.44
C PRO A 193 22.86 -29.80 -8.80
N GLY A 194 23.44 -28.60 -8.89
CA GLY A 194 22.71 -27.34 -9.20
C GLY A 194 22.13 -26.58 -8.01
N ALA A 195 21.94 -27.17 -6.83
CA ALA A 195 21.29 -26.53 -5.69
C ALA A 195 21.94 -25.20 -5.29
N ARG A 196 23.27 -25.11 -5.30
CA ARG A 196 24.00 -23.86 -5.02
C ARG A 196 23.76 -22.79 -6.08
N LEU A 197 23.62 -23.19 -7.32
CA LEU A 197 23.32 -22.29 -8.42
C LEU A 197 21.89 -21.73 -8.30
N ASP A 198 20.91 -22.57 -7.95
CA ASP A 198 19.53 -22.15 -7.71
C ASP A 198 19.43 -21.14 -6.56
N LEU A 199 20.14 -21.38 -5.45
CA LEU A 199 20.21 -20.42 -4.34
C LEU A 199 20.86 -19.11 -4.77
N ALA A 200 21.97 -19.17 -5.50
CA ALA A 200 22.65 -17.97 -5.99
C ALA A 200 21.77 -17.17 -6.95
N GLN A 201 21.03 -17.85 -7.81
CA GLN A 201 20.10 -17.21 -8.73
C GLN A 201 18.97 -16.51 -7.98
N LEU A 202 18.32 -17.17 -7.02
CA LEU A 202 17.25 -16.56 -6.21
C LEU A 202 17.74 -15.29 -5.50
N MET A 203 18.94 -15.34 -4.89
CA MET A 203 19.52 -14.17 -4.23
C MET A 203 19.83 -13.04 -5.22
N SER A 204 20.33 -13.39 -6.42
CA SER A 204 20.62 -12.41 -7.47
C SER A 204 19.34 -11.74 -8.01
N GLU A 205 18.27 -12.51 -8.19
CA GLU A 205 16.95 -12.00 -8.58
C GLU A 205 16.42 -11.00 -7.54
N GLY A 206 16.56 -11.32 -6.25
CA GLY A 206 16.23 -10.41 -5.15
C GLY A 206 17.04 -9.12 -5.18
N ASN A 207 18.36 -9.20 -5.38
CA ASN A 207 19.25 -8.03 -5.49
C ASN A 207 18.85 -7.15 -6.69
N ALA A 208 18.55 -7.76 -7.83
CA ALA A 208 18.07 -7.03 -9.00
C ALA A 208 16.74 -6.30 -8.72
N GLY A 209 15.83 -6.92 -7.96
CA GLY A 209 14.60 -6.27 -7.50
C GLY A 209 14.88 -5.04 -6.62
N VAL A 210 15.77 -5.17 -5.64
CA VAL A 210 16.16 -4.05 -4.75
C VAL A 210 16.76 -2.89 -5.52
N SER A 211 17.60 -3.15 -6.52
CA SER A 211 18.26 -2.10 -7.32
C SER A 211 17.30 -1.25 -8.15
N ARG A 212 16.06 -1.73 -8.37
CA ARG A 212 15.01 -0.99 -9.08
C ARG A 212 14.25 0.00 -8.21
N ILE A 213 14.43 -0.01 -6.89
CA ILE A 213 13.74 0.91 -5.97
C ILE A 213 14.46 2.27 -6.04
N PRO A 214 13.80 3.35 -6.49
CA PRO A 214 14.41 4.68 -6.57
C PRO A 214 14.86 5.17 -5.18
N GLY A 215 15.94 5.96 -5.15
CA GLY A 215 16.43 6.61 -3.92
C GLY A 215 17.16 5.69 -2.92
N LYS A 216 17.28 4.38 -3.17
CA LYS A 216 18.24 3.54 -2.46
C LYS A 216 19.60 3.62 -3.17
N HIS A 217 20.66 3.90 -2.44
CA HIS A 217 22.06 4.02 -2.92
C HIS A 217 22.45 5.34 -3.61
N GLY A 218 21.78 6.47 -3.30
CA GLY A 218 22.25 7.80 -3.74
C GLY A 218 22.08 8.09 -5.24
N THR A 219 21.34 7.28 -5.96
CA THR A 219 20.88 7.64 -7.31
C THR A 219 19.64 8.52 -7.17
N ALA A 220 19.75 9.77 -7.65
CA ALA A 220 18.60 10.64 -7.83
C ALA A 220 17.53 9.94 -8.71
N PRO A 221 16.24 10.25 -8.52
CA PRO A 221 15.17 9.73 -9.36
C PRO A 221 15.35 10.13 -10.80
#